data_4609127850600110f9186b34097ff5db
#
_entry.id   4609127850600110f9186b34097ff5db
#
_cell.length_a   1.000
_cell.length_b   1.000
_cell.length_c   1.000
_cell.angle_alpha   90.00
_cell.angle_beta   90.00
_cell.angle_gamma   90.00
#
_symmetry.space_group_name_H-M   'P 1'
#
loop_
_entity.id
_entity.type
_entity.pdbx_description
1 polymer ?
#
loop_
_entity_poly.entity_id
_entity_poly.type
_entity_poly.pdbx_seq_one_letter_code
_entity_poly.pdbx_strand_id
1 'polypeptide(L)'
;MKAKIWTLVFTVILFAVVSGCGKTAAQETEITQQASLEAADKAFCEAGAAQAESFFKTGAASCPVLHSYGPYPSYYLDDGAPLLSFWADAQAETDCALALLFQRPDGALSYQVLSVEEGTFYARFLRLEQTGDGSVTASGFERHPVQEWNLTQNGNFYYRLFPAGDKHYADFQLIRTNAPDEALFAALERYVLPIDYYYVNLLITDWSEPSFEGMSFNDLFDRLYALQTGEQPDSSRYLQDDAGLFRIPAAEFEAVVLPYFDLSPEALHALAGFDAQTESYPWCPIETNDMERYDYPAVEPYITQILENADGTKTLLASCLSTDIPTDCLFSHELTVRDLPGGGFQFVSNRVTFQTGLGLPNDAPRLRAK
;
A
#
# COMPACT_ATOMS: atom_id res chain seq x y z
N MET A 1 2.43 23.92 26.47
CA MET A 1 2.50 22.45 26.58
C MET A 1 3.95 22.07 26.84
N LYS A 2 4.22 21.38 27.97
CA LYS A 2 5.60 21.15 28.45
C LYS A 2 6.04 19.78 27.93
N ALA A 3 7.03 19.73 27.05
CA ALA A 3 7.70 18.51 26.66
C ALA A 3 8.47 17.92 27.86
N LYS A 4 8.14 16.69 28.26
CA LYS A 4 8.92 15.93 29.24
C LYS A 4 10.02 15.19 28.46
N ILE A 5 11.25 15.64 28.64
CA ILE A 5 12.46 14.94 28.18
C ILE A 5 12.72 13.80 29.18
N TRP A 6 12.64 12.57 28.70
CA TRP A 6 13.06 11.39 29.46
C TRP A 6 14.55 11.13 29.19
N THR A 7 15.37 11.31 30.23
CA THR A 7 16.80 10.99 30.20
C THR A 7 16.94 9.52 30.55
N LEU A 8 17.37 8.72 29.57
CA LEU A 8 17.72 7.31 29.80
C LEU A 8 19.08 7.23 30.49
N VAL A 9 19.11 6.77 31.73
CA VAL A 9 20.34 6.49 32.48
C VAL A 9 20.76 5.05 32.19
N PHE A 10 21.81 4.88 31.40
CA PHE A 10 22.50 3.59 31.23
C PHE A 10 23.38 3.35 32.47
N THR A 11 22.98 2.39 33.32
CA THR A 11 23.83 1.90 34.40
C THR A 11 24.63 0.71 33.88
N VAL A 12 25.91 0.92 33.64
CA VAL A 12 26.87 -0.17 33.36
C VAL A 12 27.22 -0.81 34.70
N ILE A 13 26.78 -2.04 34.92
CA ILE A 13 27.17 -2.83 36.08
C ILE A 13 28.43 -3.64 35.72
N LEU A 14 29.53 -3.28 36.38
CA LEU A 14 30.80 -3.99 36.32
C LEU A 14 30.71 -5.26 37.18
N PHE A 15 30.79 -6.44 36.56
CA PHE A 15 30.81 -7.71 37.27
C PHE A 15 32.20 -7.98 37.84
N ALA A 16 32.29 -8.03 39.20
CA ALA A 16 33.41 -8.65 39.91
C ALA A 16 33.10 -10.15 40.08
N VAL A 17 33.96 -11.00 39.56
CA VAL A 17 33.89 -12.44 39.73
C VAL A 17 34.24 -12.78 41.16
N VAL A 18 33.29 -13.27 41.97
CA VAL A 18 33.54 -13.97 43.22
C VAL A 18 32.97 -15.38 43.06
N SER A 19 33.88 -16.37 43.06
CA SER A 19 33.55 -17.78 43.05
C SER A 19 32.94 -18.19 44.38
N GLY A 20 31.63 -18.45 44.37
CA GLY A 20 30.92 -19.03 45.55
C GLY A 20 29.59 -19.62 45.03
N CYS A 21 29.41 -20.93 45.23
CA CYS A 21 28.19 -21.69 44.94
C CYS A 21 26.98 -21.11 45.71
N GLY A 22 26.19 -20.28 45.03
CA GLY A 22 24.88 -19.81 45.46
C GLY A 22 24.30 -18.97 44.31
N LYS A 23 23.22 -19.44 43.70
CA LYS A 23 22.46 -18.60 42.73
C LYS A 23 22.00 -17.37 43.51
N THR A 24 22.34 -16.18 43.02
CA THR A 24 21.88 -14.93 43.62
C THR A 24 20.37 -14.74 43.27
N ALA A 25 19.64 -14.07 44.17
CA ALA A 25 18.20 -13.76 43.93
C ALA A 25 17.95 -13.06 42.58
N ALA A 26 18.92 -12.28 42.09
CA ALA A 26 18.87 -11.67 40.76
C ALA A 26 18.92 -12.71 39.63
N GLN A 27 19.75 -13.75 39.72
CA GLN A 27 19.80 -14.84 38.74
C GLN A 27 18.54 -15.70 38.76
N GLU A 28 17.94 -15.95 39.94
CA GLU A 28 16.67 -16.67 40.04
C GLU A 28 15.51 -15.86 39.42
N THR A 29 15.51 -14.54 39.63
CA THR A 29 14.50 -13.65 39.00
C THR A 29 14.65 -13.62 37.48
N GLU A 30 15.87 -13.52 36.98
CA GLU A 30 16.14 -13.51 35.54
C GLU A 30 15.77 -14.84 34.84
N ILE A 31 16.10 -15.98 35.46
CA ILE A 31 15.71 -17.32 35.00
C ILE A 31 14.19 -17.49 35.03
N THR A 32 13.52 -17.01 36.05
CA THR A 32 12.06 -17.09 36.19
C THR A 32 11.37 -16.24 35.12
N GLN A 33 11.89 -15.05 34.88
CA GLN A 33 11.38 -14.15 33.82
C GLN A 33 11.59 -14.74 32.45
N GLN A 34 12.78 -15.30 32.16
CA GLN A 34 13.06 -16.00 30.89
C GLN A 34 12.11 -17.18 30.66
N ALA A 35 11.91 -18.03 31.66
CA ALA A 35 11.02 -19.17 31.58
C ALA A 35 9.54 -18.75 31.38
N SER A 36 9.12 -17.61 31.93
CA SER A 36 7.78 -17.08 31.76
C SER A 36 7.57 -16.55 30.33
N LEU A 37 8.57 -15.89 29.74
CA LEU A 37 8.55 -15.42 28.34
C LEU A 37 8.50 -16.60 27.37
N GLU A 38 9.33 -17.64 27.57
CA GLU A 38 9.30 -18.85 26.73
C GLU A 38 7.94 -19.56 26.80
N ALA A 39 7.30 -19.60 27.97
CA ALA A 39 5.96 -20.18 28.12
C ALA A 39 4.88 -19.33 27.41
N ALA A 40 4.97 -18.00 27.48
CA ALA A 40 4.06 -17.09 26.81
C ALA A 40 4.20 -17.18 25.28
N ASP A 41 5.42 -17.25 24.79
CA ASP A 41 5.69 -17.40 23.36
C ASP A 41 5.19 -18.75 22.81
N LYS A 42 5.36 -19.82 23.59
CA LYS A 42 4.80 -21.13 23.26
C LYS A 42 3.26 -21.10 23.19
N ALA A 43 2.62 -20.51 24.20
CA ALA A 43 1.16 -20.37 24.22
C ALA A 43 0.65 -19.53 23.04
N PHE A 44 1.37 -18.48 22.67
CA PHE A 44 1.08 -17.68 21.48
C PHE A 44 1.17 -18.51 20.18
N CYS A 45 2.23 -19.31 20.02
CA CYS A 45 2.38 -20.18 18.86
C CYS A 45 1.28 -21.24 18.77
N GLU A 46 0.91 -21.87 19.89
CA GLU A 46 -0.17 -22.84 19.96
C GLU A 46 -1.54 -22.22 19.64
N ALA A 47 -1.82 -21.02 20.17
CA ALA A 47 -3.05 -20.28 19.88
C ALA A 47 -3.16 -19.92 18.40
N GLY A 48 -2.10 -19.40 17.80
CA GLY A 48 -2.06 -19.05 16.39
C GLY A 48 -2.26 -20.24 15.45
N ALA A 49 -1.60 -21.36 15.74
CA ALA A 49 -1.78 -22.60 14.98
C ALA A 49 -3.23 -23.13 15.09
N ALA A 50 -3.83 -23.10 16.28
CA ALA A 50 -5.21 -23.52 16.48
C ALA A 50 -6.22 -22.62 15.72
N GLN A 51 -6.02 -21.30 15.69
CA GLN A 51 -6.86 -20.38 14.92
C GLN A 51 -6.77 -20.67 13.41
N ALA A 52 -5.58 -20.85 12.88
CA ALA A 52 -5.38 -21.15 11.48
C ALA A 52 -5.96 -22.52 11.10
N GLU A 53 -5.78 -23.53 11.94
CA GLU A 53 -6.37 -24.85 11.72
C GLU A 53 -7.91 -24.81 11.71
N SER A 54 -8.53 -24.03 12.62
CA SER A 54 -9.95 -23.78 12.62
C SER A 54 -10.41 -23.11 11.33
N PHE A 55 -9.70 -22.07 10.91
CA PHE A 55 -10.00 -21.33 9.68
C PHE A 55 -9.92 -22.24 8.44
N PHE A 56 -8.86 -23.04 8.29
CA PHE A 56 -8.75 -23.98 7.17
C PHE A 56 -9.88 -25.04 7.14
N LYS A 57 -10.32 -25.48 8.31
CA LYS A 57 -11.38 -26.52 8.42
C LYS A 57 -12.78 -25.99 8.20
N THR A 58 -13.06 -24.78 8.62
CA THR A 58 -14.44 -24.26 8.74
C THR A 58 -14.68 -22.96 7.96
N GLY A 59 -13.63 -22.31 7.47
CA GLY A 59 -13.69 -20.95 6.92
C GLY A 59 -13.89 -19.86 7.98
N ALA A 60 -13.80 -20.20 9.28
CA ALA A 60 -14.01 -19.26 10.37
C ALA A 60 -12.90 -19.32 11.43
N ALA A 61 -12.48 -18.16 11.91
CA ALA A 61 -11.59 -17.99 13.05
C ALA A 61 -12.37 -17.41 14.23
N SER A 62 -11.90 -17.59 15.46
CA SER A 62 -12.47 -16.93 16.64
C SER A 62 -11.90 -15.53 16.88
N CYS A 63 -10.92 -15.12 16.11
CA CYS A 63 -10.38 -13.76 16.06
C CYS A 63 -10.70 -13.11 14.70
N PRO A 64 -10.71 -11.77 14.60
CA PRO A 64 -10.88 -11.06 13.34
C PRO A 64 -9.86 -11.50 12.29
N VAL A 65 -10.30 -11.56 11.03
CA VAL A 65 -9.45 -11.88 9.89
C VAL A 65 -9.08 -10.58 9.18
N LEU A 66 -7.78 -10.40 8.94
CA LEU A 66 -7.23 -9.33 8.11
C LEU A 66 -7.17 -9.79 6.66
N HIS A 67 -7.74 -8.99 5.78
CA HIS A 67 -7.70 -9.21 4.33
C HIS A 67 -6.78 -8.19 3.68
N SER A 68 -6.07 -8.62 2.63
CA SER A 68 -5.21 -7.72 1.86
C SER A 68 -6.04 -6.73 1.05
N TYR A 69 -5.60 -5.48 0.98
CA TYR A 69 -6.22 -4.43 0.17
C TYR A 69 -5.52 -4.32 -1.19
N GLY A 70 -5.91 -5.16 -2.14
CA GLY A 70 -5.32 -5.16 -3.48
C GLY A 70 -3.80 -5.39 -3.49
N PRO A 71 -3.03 -4.64 -4.29
CA PRO A 71 -1.57 -4.78 -4.37
C PRO A 71 -0.82 -4.02 -3.27
N TYR A 72 -1.53 -3.30 -2.40
CA TYR A 72 -0.94 -2.42 -1.39
C TYR A 72 -0.57 -3.16 -0.10
N PRO A 73 0.41 -2.66 0.67
CA PRO A 73 0.80 -3.23 1.96
C PRO A 73 -0.16 -2.83 3.09
N SER A 74 -1.44 -2.70 2.79
CA SER A 74 -2.50 -2.39 3.75
C SER A 74 -3.51 -3.52 3.84
N TYR A 75 -4.26 -3.52 4.93
CA TYR A 75 -5.21 -4.57 5.27
C TYR A 75 -6.54 -3.96 5.70
N TYR A 76 -7.61 -4.74 5.67
CA TYR A 76 -8.89 -4.35 6.22
C TYR A 76 -9.50 -5.47 7.06
N LEU A 77 -10.42 -5.08 7.93
CA LEU A 77 -11.27 -5.96 8.72
C LEU A 77 -12.70 -5.92 8.19
N ASP A 78 -13.39 -7.06 8.17
CA ASP A 78 -14.82 -7.08 7.89
C ASP A 78 -15.61 -6.39 8.99
N ASP A 79 -15.14 -6.50 10.24
CA ASP A 79 -15.69 -5.81 11.41
C ASP A 79 -14.53 -5.13 12.17
N GLY A 80 -14.52 -3.83 12.19
CA GLY A 80 -13.50 -3.02 12.88
C GLY A 80 -13.73 -2.87 14.38
N ALA A 81 -14.89 -3.29 14.93
CA ALA A 81 -15.23 -3.08 16.33
C ALA A 81 -14.18 -3.65 17.31
N PRO A 82 -13.56 -4.83 17.09
CA PRO A 82 -12.51 -5.32 17.95
C PRO A 82 -11.26 -4.42 17.97
N LEU A 83 -10.88 -3.86 16.82
CA LEU A 83 -9.74 -2.93 16.72
C LEU A 83 -10.05 -1.60 17.41
N LEU A 84 -11.26 -1.08 17.24
CA LEU A 84 -11.69 0.14 17.92
C LEU A 84 -11.75 -0.03 19.44
N SER A 85 -12.18 -1.19 19.94
CA SER A 85 -12.14 -1.51 21.37
C SER A 85 -10.70 -1.59 21.89
N PHE A 86 -9.83 -2.31 21.17
CA PHE A 86 -8.40 -2.38 21.50
C PHE A 86 -7.77 -0.97 21.55
N TRP A 87 -8.09 -0.11 20.57
CA TRP A 87 -7.61 1.27 20.54
C TRP A 87 -8.05 2.05 21.78
N ALA A 88 -9.32 1.94 22.19
CA ALA A 88 -9.85 2.64 23.35
C ALA A 88 -9.16 2.20 24.66
N ASP A 89 -8.95 0.89 24.82
CA ASP A 89 -8.26 0.32 25.98
C ASP A 89 -6.77 0.74 26.01
N ALA A 90 -6.11 0.72 24.85
CA ALA A 90 -4.72 1.16 24.70
C ALA A 90 -4.54 2.65 25.02
N GLN A 91 -5.49 3.51 24.62
CA GLN A 91 -5.49 4.93 24.98
C GLN A 91 -5.72 5.17 26.46
N ALA A 92 -6.43 4.29 27.13
CA ALA A 92 -6.65 4.31 28.59
C ALA A 92 -5.44 3.71 29.37
N GLU A 93 -4.33 3.38 28.70
CA GLU A 93 -3.15 2.74 29.28
C GLU A 93 -3.48 1.43 30.03
N THR A 94 -4.53 0.74 29.59
CA THR A 94 -4.96 -0.54 30.14
C THR A 94 -4.27 -1.67 29.39
N ASP A 95 -3.76 -2.66 30.13
CA ASP A 95 -3.23 -3.88 29.51
C ASP A 95 -4.33 -4.56 28.69
N CYS A 96 -4.11 -4.70 27.39
CA CYS A 96 -5.07 -5.25 26.46
C CYS A 96 -4.36 -5.97 25.31
N ALA A 97 -5.10 -6.81 24.59
CA ALA A 97 -4.56 -7.51 23.42
C ALA A 97 -5.65 -7.73 22.36
N LEU A 98 -5.25 -7.64 21.10
CA LEU A 98 -6.06 -7.94 19.93
C LEU A 98 -5.34 -9.00 19.10
N ALA A 99 -5.93 -10.17 18.99
CA ALA A 99 -5.46 -11.24 18.11
C ALA A 99 -6.10 -11.09 16.72
N LEU A 100 -5.31 -11.29 15.69
CA LEU A 100 -5.69 -11.14 14.28
C LEU A 100 -5.16 -12.33 13.48
N LEU A 101 -5.96 -12.88 12.59
CA LEU A 101 -5.52 -13.87 11.60
C LEU A 101 -5.40 -13.17 10.25
N PHE A 102 -4.25 -13.23 9.63
CA PHE A 102 -4.00 -12.61 8.33
C PHE A 102 -3.95 -13.68 7.23
N GLN A 103 -4.83 -13.54 6.23
CA GLN A 103 -4.82 -14.35 5.02
C GLN A 103 -4.20 -13.55 3.88
N ARG A 104 -3.08 -14.05 3.36
CA ARG A 104 -2.41 -13.47 2.20
C ARG A 104 -3.11 -13.89 0.90
N PRO A 105 -2.91 -13.14 -0.21
CA PRO A 105 -3.49 -13.49 -1.52
C PRO A 105 -3.06 -14.87 -2.04
N ASP A 106 -1.88 -15.36 -1.65
CA ASP A 106 -1.38 -16.70 -1.98
C ASP A 106 -2.00 -17.83 -1.13
N GLY A 107 -2.93 -17.47 -0.22
CA GLY A 107 -3.59 -18.39 0.71
C GLY A 107 -2.79 -18.72 1.97
N ALA A 108 -1.55 -18.24 2.07
CA ALA A 108 -0.76 -18.43 3.29
C ALA A 108 -1.36 -17.63 4.46
N LEU A 109 -1.24 -18.17 5.67
CA LEU A 109 -1.72 -17.54 6.89
C LEU A 109 -0.57 -17.03 7.74
N SER A 110 -0.82 -15.95 8.45
CA SER A 110 -0.04 -15.53 9.60
C SER A 110 -0.96 -15.14 10.74
N TYR A 111 -0.46 -15.21 11.96
CA TYR A 111 -1.19 -14.82 13.16
C TYR A 111 -0.45 -13.67 13.83
N GLN A 112 -1.19 -12.64 14.17
CA GLN A 112 -0.65 -11.44 14.77
C GLN A 112 -1.38 -11.14 16.07
N VAL A 113 -0.65 -10.64 17.06
CA VAL A 113 -1.24 -10.05 18.27
C VAL A 113 -0.66 -8.67 18.49
N LEU A 114 -1.53 -7.68 18.52
CA LEU A 114 -1.25 -6.34 19.02
C LEU A 114 -1.54 -6.34 20.53
N SER A 115 -0.63 -5.85 21.37
CA SER A 115 -0.84 -5.84 22.82
C SER A 115 -0.23 -4.61 23.48
N VAL A 116 -0.89 -4.12 24.52
CA VAL A 116 -0.32 -3.17 25.46
C VAL A 116 -0.03 -3.94 26.75
N GLU A 117 1.21 -3.92 27.19
CA GLU A 117 1.72 -4.64 28.34
C GLU A 117 2.56 -3.66 29.18
N GLU A 118 2.12 -3.40 30.41
CA GLU A 118 2.80 -2.44 31.31
C GLU A 118 3.08 -1.09 30.63
N GLY A 119 2.10 -0.58 29.86
CA GLY A 119 2.20 0.69 29.13
C GLY A 119 3.07 0.67 27.86
N THR A 120 3.57 -0.49 27.44
CA THR A 120 4.34 -0.64 26.19
C THR A 120 3.52 -1.39 25.16
N PHE A 121 3.45 -0.82 23.94
CA PHE A 121 2.77 -1.46 22.83
C PHE A 121 3.72 -2.41 22.08
N TYR A 122 3.26 -3.63 21.83
CA TYR A 122 3.96 -4.67 21.10
C TYR A 122 3.12 -5.20 19.93
N ALA A 123 3.80 -5.58 18.86
CA ALA A 123 3.26 -6.42 17.81
C ALA A 123 4.02 -7.74 17.77
N ARG A 124 3.30 -8.85 17.83
CA ARG A 124 3.82 -10.21 17.71
C ARG A 124 3.34 -10.81 16.41
N PHE A 125 4.23 -11.47 15.69
CA PHE A 125 3.94 -12.10 14.41
C PHE A 125 4.32 -13.57 14.45
N LEU A 126 3.46 -14.40 13.89
CA LEU A 126 3.68 -15.82 13.73
C LEU A 126 3.44 -16.21 12.29
N ARG A 127 4.45 -16.74 11.62
CA ARG A 127 4.29 -17.40 10.32
C ARG A 127 3.74 -18.79 10.51
N LEU A 128 2.73 -19.12 9.71
CA LEU A 128 2.02 -20.39 9.79
C LEU A 128 2.18 -21.14 8.47
N GLU A 129 2.48 -22.41 8.55
CA GLU A 129 2.60 -23.31 7.40
C GLU A 129 1.62 -24.48 7.54
N GLN A 130 0.84 -24.70 6.48
CA GLN A 130 -0.02 -25.88 6.40
C GLN A 130 0.81 -27.06 5.87
N THR A 131 0.80 -28.16 6.62
CA THR A 131 1.44 -29.41 6.21
C THR A 131 0.53 -30.23 5.31
N GLY A 132 1.10 -31.21 4.60
CA GLY A 132 0.36 -32.02 3.62
C GLY A 132 -0.79 -32.85 4.19
N ASP A 133 -0.84 -33.05 5.52
CA ASP A 133 -1.94 -33.71 6.24
C ASP A 133 -3.03 -32.73 6.72
N GLY A 134 -2.86 -31.44 6.42
CA GLY A 134 -3.80 -30.37 6.79
C GLY A 134 -3.61 -29.81 8.20
N SER A 135 -2.60 -30.27 8.94
CA SER A 135 -2.22 -29.64 10.20
C SER A 135 -1.50 -28.30 9.95
N VAL A 136 -1.45 -27.43 10.96
CA VAL A 136 -0.78 -26.14 10.88
C VAL A 136 0.34 -26.07 11.91
N THR A 137 1.51 -25.63 11.46
CA THR A 137 2.68 -25.45 12.32
C THR A 137 3.19 -24.02 12.26
N ALA A 138 3.79 -23.57 13.36
CA ALA A 138 4.49 -22.29 13.40
C ALA A 138 5.89 -22.45 12.80
N SER A 139 6.25 -21.60 11.82
CA SER A 139 7.57 -21.62 11.15
C SER A 139 8.45 -20.42 11.50
N GLY A 140 7.93 -19.42 12.19
CA GLY A 140 8.71 -18.26 12.64
C GLY A 140 7.91 -17.40 13.61
N PHE A 141 8.60 -16.85 14.61
CA PHE A 141 8.04 -15.97 15.63
C PHE A 141 8.88 -14.70 15.73
N GLU A 142 8.20 -13.56 15.77
CA GLU A 142 8.82 -12.26 15.98
C GLU A 142 7.99 -11.43 16.96
N ARG A 143 8.67 -10.65 17.83
CA ARG A 143 8.07 -9.69 18.76
C ARG A 143 8.78 -8.37 18.63
N HIS A 144 8.04 -7.33 18.32
CA HIS A 144 8.57 -5.99 18.12
C HIS A 144 7.83 -4.99 19.00
N PRO A 145 8.55 -4.08 19.68
CA PRO A 145 7.91 -2.90 20.25
C PRO A 145 7.41 -2.00 19.12
N VAL A 146 6.24 -1.40 19.32
CA VAL A 146 5.65 -0.43 18.40
C VAL A 146 6.12 0.96 18.83
N GLN A 147 6.70 1.71 17.88
CA GLN A 147 7.24 3.04 18.12
C GLN A 147 6.16 4.12 18.09
N GLU A 148 5.29 4.02 17.10
CA GLU A 148 4.22 4.97 16.86
C GLU A 148 2.96 4.23 16.45
N TRP A 149 1.81 4.73 16.90
CA TRP A 149 0.50 4.26 16.44
C TRP A 149 -0.50 5.41 16.41
N ASN A 150 -1.45 5.34 15.51
CA ASN A 150 -2.49 6.32 15.37
C ASN A 150 -3.75 5.70 14.76
N LEU A 151 -4.92 6.17 15.19
CA LEU A 151 -6.19 5.88 14.54
C LEU A 151 -6.74 7.19 13.99
N THR A 152 -6.96 7.23 12.68
CA THR A 152 -7.49 8.41 12.00
C THR A 152 -9.01 8.51 12.16
N GLN A 153 -9.59 9.62 11.71
CA GLN A 153 -11.04 9.85 11.80
C GLN A 153 -11.84 8.85 10.95
N ASN A 154 -11.27 8.40 9.82
CA ASN A 154 -11.92 7.43 8.94
C ASN A 154 -11.69 5.97 9.33
N GLY A 155 -11.05 5.73 10.50
CA GLY A 155 -10.82 4.38 10.98
C GLY A 155 -9.61 3.70 10.37
N ASN A 156 -8.63 4.44 9.88
CA ASN A 156 -7.35 3.92 9.44
C ASN A 156 -6.41 3.81 10.65
N PHE A 157 -6.10 2.59 11.06
CA PHE A 157 -5.18 2.33 12.15
C PHE A 157 -3.78 2.11 11.60
N TYR A 158 -2.87 2.99 11.98
CA TYR A 158 -1.46 2.97 11.64
C TYR A 158 -0.62 2.58 12.83
N TYR A 159 0.36 1.71 12.62
CA TYR A 159 1.41 1.48 13.60
C TYR A 159 2.74 1.23 12.91
N ARG A 160 3.83 1.68 13.57
CA ARG A 160 5.20 1.53 13.07
C ARG A 160 6.03 0.75 14.06
N LEU A 161 6.72 -0.28 13.58
CA LEU A 161 7.61 -1.10 14.40
C LEU A 161 8.94 -0.38 14.63
N PHE A 162 9.59 -0.66 15.74
CA PHE A 162 10.99 -0.32 15.91
C PHE A 162 11.80 -1.09 14.85
N PRO A 163 12.72 -0.42 14.14
CA PRO A 163 13.57 -1.09 13.17
C PRO A 163 14.43 -2.14 13.87
N ALA A 164 14.38 -3.37 13.38
CA ALA A 164 15.31 -4.40 13.78
C ALA A 164 16.60 -4.24 12.99
N GLY A 165 17.68 -3.76 13.63
CA GLY A 165 19.00 -3.56 13.00
C GLY A 165 19.08 -2.32 12.11
N ASP A 166 20.03 -2.32 11.14
CA ASP A 166 20.36 -1.19 10.26
C ASP A 166 19.30 -0.84 9.18
N LYS A 167 18.08 -1.36 9.28
CA LYS A 167 16.99 -0.99 8.36
C LYS A 167 16.47 0.40 8.72
N HIS A 168 16.75 1.38 7.89
CA HIS A 168 16.42 2.78 8.09
C HIS A 168 14.92 3.11 8.01
N TYR A 169 14.07 2.17 7.56
CA TYR A 169 12.63 2.40 7.38
C TYR A 169 11.84 1.21 7.91
N ALA A 170 11.14 1.43 9.00
CA ALA A 170 9.96 0.64 9.32
C ALA A 170 8.77 1.42 8.78
N ASP A 171 8.24 1.01 7.64
CA ASP A 171 7.02 1.56 7.08
C ASP A 171 5.86 1.37 8.07
N PHE A 172 4.90 2.28 8.05
CA PHE A 172 3.68 2.06 8.81
C PHE A 172 2.94 0.84 8.27
N GLN A 173 2.44 0.04 9.20
CA GLN A 173 1.43 -0.96 8.88
C GLN A 173 0.07 -0.28 8.95
N LEU A 174 -0.77 -0.49 7.95
CA LEU A 174 -2.10 0.09 7.88
C LEU A 174 -3.17 -1.00 7.97
N ILE A 175 -4.07 -0.86 8.94
CA ILE A 175 -5.27 -1.68 9.07
C ILE A 175 -6.49 -0.75 8.99
N ARG A 176 -7.36 -0.99 8.02
CA ARG A 176 -8.64 -0.28 7.88
C ARG A 176 -9.71 -0.99 8.70
N THR A 177 -10.50 -0.24 9.45
CA THR A 177 -11.57 -0.79 10.29
C THR A 177 -12.82 -1.20 9.50
N ASN A 178 -12.86 -0.90 8.20
CA ASN A 178 -14.00 -1.22 7.34
C ASN A 178 -13.51 -1.92 6.09
N ALA A 179 -14.24 -2.97 5.68
CA ALA A 179 -14.08 -3.57 4.37
C ALA A 179 -14.39 -2.55 3.27
N PRO A 180 -13.67 -2.57 2.14
CA PRO A 180 -14.03 -1.75 0.99
C PRO A 180 -15.41 -2.18 0.45
N ASP A 181 -16.19 -1.21 -0.02
CA ASP A 181 -17.38 -1.51 -0.81
C ASP A 181 -16.96 -2.22 -2.11
N GLU A 182 -17.59 -3.34 -2.42
CA GLU A 182 -17.21 -4.19 -3.57
C GLU A 182 -17.30 -3.45 -4.91
N ALA A 183 -18.34 -2.62 -5.11
CA ALA A 183 -18.52 -1.86 -6.34
C ALA A 183 -17.49 -0.74 -6.46
N LEU A 184 -17.14 -0.07 -5.34
CA LEU A 184 -16.11 0.96 -5.30
C LEU A 184 -14.72 0.35 -5.53
N PHE A 185 -14.45 -0.82 -4.96
CA PHE A 185 -13.19 -1.52 -5.17
C PHE A 185 -13.04 -2.02 -6.61
N ALA A 186 -14.09 -2.59 -7.20
CA ALA A 186 -14.09 -2.98 -8.61
C ALA A 186 -13.86 -1.79 -9.56
N ALA A 187 -14.39 -0.60 -9.24
CA ALA A 187 -14.11 0.61 -10.00
C ALA A 187 -12.65 1.07 -9.83
N LEU A 188 -12.10 0.97 -8.63
CA LEU A 188 -10.70 1.24 -8.37
C LEU A 188 -9.78 0.35 -9.22
N GLU A 189 -10.00 -0.98 -9.19
CA GLU A 189 -9.23 -1.95 -9.96
C GLU A 189 -9.33 -1.73 -11.47
N ARG A 190 -10.50 -1.30 -11.96
CA ARG A 190 -10.73 -1.14 -13.39
C ARG A 190 -10.15 0.14 -13.96
N TYR A 191 -10.29 1.28 -13.25
CA TYR A 191 -10.06 2.59 -13.83
C TYR A 191 -8.83 3.31 -13.26
N VAL A 192 -8.39 2.99 -12.06
CA VAL A 192 -7.34 3.73 -11.34
C VAL A 192 -6.07 2.92 -11.23
N LEU A 193 -6.12 1.70 -10.67
CA LEU A 193 -4.92 0.89 -10.42
C LEU A 193 -4.06 0.62 -11.66
N PRO A 194 -4.62 0.38 -12.87
CA PRO A 194 -3.79 0.13 -14.04
C PRO A 194 -2.96 1.32 -14.48
N ILE A 195 -3.39 2.55 -14.12
CA ILE A 195 -2.71 3.79 -14.50
C ILE A 195 -1.65 4.17 -13.49
N ASP A 196 -1.99 4.07 -12.15
CA ASP A 196 -1.10 4.49 -11.08
C ASP A 196 -0.92 6.03 -10.99
N TYR A 197 -0.21 6.49 -9.95
CA TYR A 197 0.03 7.91 -9.65
C TYR A 197 1.48 8.32 -9.91
N TYR A 198 2.32 7.38 -10.33
CA TYR A 198 3.74 7.61 -10.59
C TYR A 198 4.05 7.44 -12.07
N TYR A 199 4.95 8.29 -12.57
CA TYR A 199 5.44 8.26 -13.95
C TYR A 199 4.44 8.72 -15.02
N VAL A 200 3.19 8.96 -14.66
CA VAL A 200 2.12 9.43 -15.54
C VAL A 200 1.30 10.50 -14.86
N ASN A 201 0.74 11.42 -15.60
CA ASN A 201 0.04 12.56 -15.03
C ASN A 201 -1.50 12.53 -15.20
N LEU A 202 -2.06 11.43 -15.69
CA LEU A 202 -3.50 11.32 -15.95
C LEU A 202 -4.34 11.60 -14.70
N LEU A 203 -3.93 11.07 -13.53
CA LEU A 203 -4.70 11.12 -12.28
C LEU A 203 -4.32 12.32 -11.38
N ILE A 204 -3.24 13.04 -11.69
CA ILE A 204 -2.69 14.11 -10.84
C ILE A 204 -2.66 15.48 -11.52
N THR A 205 -3.23 15.59 -12.72
CA THR A 205 -3.35 16.84 -13.50
C THR A 205 -4.81 17.11 -13.83
N ASP A 206 -5.22 18.38 -13.81
CA ASP A 206 -6.53 18.80 -14.29
C ASP A 206 -6.55 18.79 -15.82
N TRP A 207 -7.45 18.04 -16.38
CA TRP A 207 -7.65 17.96 -17.83
C TRP A 207 -9.08 17.51 -18.15
N SER A 208 -9.54 17.76 -19.38
CA SER A 208 -10.85 17.31 -19.87
C SER A 208 -10.89 17.24 -21.39
N GLU A 209 -11.78 16.38 -21.93
CA GLU A 209 -12.21 16.44 -23.33
C GLU A 209 -12.76 17.86 -23.68
N PRO A 210 -12.59 18.33 -24.91
CA PRO A 210 -11.79 17.74 -26.00
C PRO A 210 -10.34 18.28 -26.04
N SER A 211 -9.92 19.11 -25.08
CA SER A 211 -8.61 19.77 -25.15
C SER A 211 -7.47 18.89 -24.74
N PHE A 212 -7.64 18.07 -23.70
CA PHE A 212 -6.60 17.25 -23.06
C PHE A 212 -5.34 18.04 -22.67
N GLU A 213 -5.51 19.34 -22.41
CA GLU A 213 -4.42 20.22 -22.03
C GLU A 213 -3.71 19.74 -20.76
N GLY A 214 -2.37 19.74 -20.78
CA GLY A 214 -1.55 19.27 -19.65
C GLY A 214 -1.25 17.78 -19.65
N MET A 215 -1.91 16.97 -20.50
CA MET A 215 -1.71 15.53 -20.56
C MET A 215 -0.40 15.15 -21.26
N SER A 216 0.31 14.17 -20.69
CA SER A 216 1.52 13.56 -21.30
C SER A 216 1.20 12.19 -21.91
N PHE A 217 0.65 12.16 -23.12
CA PHE A 217 0.24 10.92 -23.79
C PHE A 217 1.41 9.93 -23.99
N ASN A 218 2.61 10.43 -24.25
CA ASN A 218 3.80 9.61 -24.40
C ASN A 218 4.15 8.83 -23.15
N ASP A 219 3.91 9.43 -21.97
CA ASP A 219 4.15 8.80 -20.67
C ASP A 219 3.06 7.78 -20.32
N LEU A 220 1.86 7.93 -20.89
CA LEU A 220 0.75 6.98 -20.70
C LEU A 220 0.94 5.67 -21.48
N PHE A 221 1.78 5.67 -22.52
CA PHE A 221 1.92 4.50 -23.40
C PHE A 221 2.23 3.23 -22.61
N ASP A 222 3.18 3.27 -21.65
CA ASP A 222 3.54 2.10 -20.85
C ASP A 222 2.32 1.51 -20.12
N ARG A 223 1.53 2.37 -19.47
CA ARG A 223 0.39 1.96 -18.66
C ARG A 223 -0.76 1.43 -19.51
N LEU A 224 -1.07 2.11 -20.60
CA LEU A 224 -2.14 1.71 -21.52
C LEU A 224 -1.78 0.45 -22.29
N TYR A 225 -0.50 0.29 -22.68
CA TYR A 225 0.00 -0.94 -23.29
C TYR A 225 -0.17 -2.12 -22.32
N ALA A 226 0.26 -1.95 -21.07
CA ALA A 226 0.11 -3.00 -20.05
C ALA A 226 -1.37 -3.30 -19.75
N LEU A 227 -2.23 -2.29 -19.68
CA LEU A 227 -3.68 -2.46 -19.50
C LEU A 227 -4.32 -3.26 -20.64
N GLN A 228 -3.85 -3.07 -21.88
CA GLN A 228 -4.38 -3.73 -23.08
C GLN A 228 -3.86 -5.16 -23.26
N THR A 229 -2.57 -5.39 -22.95
CA THR A 229 -1.86 -6.64 -23.28
C THR A 229 -1.57 -7.54 -22.07
N GLY A 230 -1.57 -6.97 -20.86
CA GLY A 230 -1.09 -7.63 -19.65
C GLY A 230 0.43 -7.65 -19.50
N GLU A 231 1.19 -7.03 -20.42
CA GLU A 231 2.65 -7.03 -20.46
C GLU A 231 3.20 -5.60 -20.55
N GLN A 232 4.42 -5.39 -20.08
CA GLN A 232 5.13 -4.12 -20.29
C GLN A 232 5.68 -4.05 -21.70
N PRO A 233 5.71 -2.83 -22.34
CA PRO A 233 6.29 -2.68 -23.66
C PRO A 233 7.81 -2.97 -23.63
N ASP A 234 8.29 -3.74 -24.58
CA ASP A 234 9.71 -4.08 -24.74
C ASP A 234 10.41 -2.98 -25.58
N SER A 235 11.20 -2.14 -24.93
CA SER A 235 11.93 -1.04 -25.57
C SER A 235 12.91 -1.51 -26.65
N SER A 236 13.43 -2.74 -26.56
CA SER A 236 14.36 -3.29 -27.55
C SER A 236 13.75 -3.46 -28.95
N ARG A 237 12.44 -3.42 -29.07
CA ARG A 237 11.71 -3.49 -30.35
C ARG A 237 11.72 -2.18 -31.15
N TYR A 238 12.11 -1.07 -30.52
CA TYR A 238 12.01 0.26 -31.12
C TYR A 238 13.39 0.87 -31.36
N LEU A 239 13.48 1.67 -32.44
CA LEU A 239 14.71 2.41 -32.72
C LEU A 239 14.86 3.56 -31.73
N GLN A 240 16.07 3.76 -31.25
CA GLN A 240 16.43 4.88 -30.38
C GLN A 240 17.05 5.99 -31.26
N ASP A 241 16.58 7.23 -31.06
CA ASP A 241 17.14 8.39 -31.74
C ASP A 241 18.38 8.96 -31.04
N ASP A 242 19.00 9.99 -31.66
CA ASP A 242 20.20 10.66 -31.12
C ASP A 242 19.96 11.37 -29.78
N ALA A 243 18.70 11.66 -29.43
CA ALA A 243 18.31 12.22 -28.12
C ALA A 243 18.14 11.14 -27.05
N GLY A 244 18.24 9.86 -27.41
CA GLY A 244 18.03 8.72 -26.53
C GLY A 244 16.56 8.37 -26.31
N LEU A 245 15.65 8.88 -27.16
CA LEU A 245 14.22 8.54 -27.12
C LEU A 245 13.93 7.39 -28.10
N PHE A 246 13.11 6.47 -27.67
CA PHE A 246 12.60 5.42 -28.56
C PHE A 246 11.52 5.97 -29.48
N ARG A 247 11.41 5.40 -30.69
CA ARG A 247 10.47 5.79 -31.71
C ARG A 247 9.45 4.68 -31.92
N ILE A 248 8.23 4.89 -31.44
CA ILE A 248 7.12 3.93 -31.62
C ILE A 248 6.41 4.25 -32.94
N PRO A 249 6.20 3.27 -33.84
CA PRO A 249 5.42 3.48 -35.07
C PRO A 249 4.03 4.02 -34.75
N ALA A 250 3.54 4.98 -35.55
CA ALA A 250 2.27 5.66 -35.30
C ALA A 250 1.09 4.67 -35.15
N ALA A 251 1.00 3.70 -36.03
CA ALA A 251 -0.08 2.72 -36.01
C ALA A 251 -0.12 1.92 -34.68
N GLU A 252 1.05 1.62 -34.08
CA GLU A 252 1.14 0.91 -32.77
C GLU A 252 0.78 1.84 -31.61
N PHE A 253 1.34 3.05 -31.58
CA PHE A 253 1.05 4.04 -30.53
C PHE A 253 -0.44 4.41 -30.50
N GLU A 254 -1.02 4.69 -31.65
CA GLU A 254 -2.43 5.03 -31.83
C GLU A 254 -3.36 3.88 -31.45
N ALA A 255 -3.00 2.64 -31.81
CA ALA A 255 -3.77 1.45 -31.43
C ALA A 255 -3.79 1.23 -29.91
N VAL A 256 -2.78 1.70 -29.17
CA VAL A 256 -2.71 1.63 -27.72
C VAL A 256 -3.47 2.79 -27.07
N VAL A 257 -3.31 4.01 -27.55
CA VAL A 257 -3.83 5.23 -26.89
C VAL A 257 -5.29 5.54 -27.24
N LEU A 258 -5.65 5.53 -28.51
CA LEU A 258 -6.96 5.98 -28.96
C LEU A 258 -8.16 5.20 -28.39
N PRO A 259 -8.08 3.90 -28.07
CA PRO A 259 -9.19 3.21 -27.44
C PRO A 259 -9.66 3.81 -26.12
N TYR A 260 -8.75 4.51 -25.40
CA TYR A 260 -9.01 5.05 -24.06
C TYR A 260 -9.38 6.54 -24.03
N PHE A 261 -9.42 7.22 -25.20
CA PHE A 261 -9.75 8.64 -25.29
C PHE A 261 -10.61 8.91 -26.54
N ASP A 262 -11.59 9.78 -26.45
CA ASP A 262 -12.36 10.27 -27.60
C ASP A 262 -11.53 11.32 -28.37
N LEU A 263 -10.55 10.83 -29.12
CA LEU A 263 -9.50 11.63 -29.73
C LEU A 263 -9.23 11.11 -31.17
N SER A 264 -9.13 12.03 -32.17
CA SER A 264 -8.71 11.62 -33.49
C SER A 264 -7.19 11.45 -33.61
N PRO A 265 -6.67 10.64 -34.53
CA PRO A 265 -5.22 10.53 -34.78
C PRO A 265 -4.56 11.89 -35.01
N GLU A 266 -5.18 12.80 -35.75
CA GLU A 266 -4.63 14.13 -36.05
C GLU A 266 -4.52 15.00 -34.79
N ALA A 267 -5.48 14.90 -33.88
CA ALA A 267 -5.41 15.60 -32.61
C ALA A 267 -4.31 14.98 -31.68
N LEU A 268 -4.17 13.65 -31.69
CA LEU A 268 -3.10 12.97 -30.98
C LEU A 268 -1.72 13.33 -31.52
N HIS A 269 -1.57 13.51 -32.86
CA HIS A 269 -0.34 13.99 -33.49
C HIS A 269 0.13 15.33 -32.88
N ALA A 270 -0.78 16.25 -32.66
CA ALA A 270 -0.47 17.55 -32.09
C ALA A 270 -0.10 17.47 -30.60
N LEU A 271 -0.70 16.55 -29.84
CA LEU A 271 -0.53 16.42 -28.39
C LEU A 271 0.70 15.57 -28.00
N ALA A 272 1.06 14.57 -28.81
CA ALA A 272 2.08 13.58 -28.46
C ALA A 272 3.40 13.73 -29.26
N GLY A 273 3.60 14.85 -29.97
CA GLY A 273 4.86 15.15 -30.67
C GLY A 273 5.14 14.17 -31.85
N PHE A 274 4.13 13.89 -32.67
CA PHE A 274 4.25 13.04 -33.83
C PHE A 274 5.28 13.58 -34.83
N ASP A 275 6.16 12.71 -35.32
CA ASP A 275 7.12 13.00 -36.37
C ASP A 275 6.62 12.44 -37.69
N ALA A 276 6.20 13.33 -38.60
CA ALA A 276 5.69 12.97 -39.90
C ALA A 276 6.75 12.41 -40.90
N GLN A 277 8.04 12.59 -40.61
CA GLN A 277 9.10 12.05 -41.48
C GLN A 277 9.36 10.57 -41.17
N THR A 278 9.27 10.20 -39.92
CA THR A 278 9.47 8.82 -39.44
C THR A 278 8.17 8.08 -39.18
N GLU A 279 7.02 8.77 -39.30
CA GLU A 279 5.69 8.26 -38.95
C GLU A 279 5.68 7.60 -37.55
N SER A 280 6.24 8.30 -36.55
CA SER A 280 6.44 7.76 -35.21
C SER A 280 6.21 8.78 -34.11
N TYR A 281 6.04 8.27 -32.89
CA TYR A 281 5.98 9.07 -31.66
C TYR A 281 7.22 8.84 -30.79
N PRO A 282 7.73 9.88 -30.13
CA PRO A 282 8.82 9.72 -29.17
C PRO A 282 8.29 9.07 -27.90
N TRP A 283 9.11 8.20 -27.30
CA TRP A 283 8.79 7.51 -26.05
C TRP A 283 10.04 7.33 -25.19
N CYS A 284 9.87 7.49 -23.89
CA CYS A 284 10.87 7.18 -22.85
C CYS A 284 10.24 6.15 -21.90
N PRO A 285 10.73 4.88 -21.86
CA PRO A 285 10.13 3.83 -21.05
C PRO A 285 10.25 4.12 -19.54
N ILE A 286 9.34 3.54 -18.75
CA ILE A 286 9.50 3.46 -17.29
C ILE A 286 10.62 2.46 -17.02
N GLU A 287 11.76 2.94 -16.57
CA GLU A 287 12.87 2.08 -16.17
C GLU A 287 12.79 1.76 -14.68
N THR A 288 13.16 0.52 -14.30
CA THR A 288 13.14 0.04 -12.91
C THR A 288 14.03 0.86 -11.95
N ASN A 289 14.98 1.62 -12.48
CA ASN A 289 15.88 2.47 -11.70
C ASN A 289 15.34 3.90 -11.50
N ASP A 290 14.23 4.26 -12.10
CA ASP A 290 13.62 5.59 -11.94
C ASP A 290 12.91 5.78 -10.59
N MET A 291 12.76 4.72 -9.78
CA MET A 291 12.16 4.77 -8.44
C MET A 291 12.90 5.75 -7.49
N GLU A 292 14.18 6.01 -7.69
CA GLU A 292 14.95 6.98 -6.88
C GLU A 292 14.60 8.45 -7.15
N ARG A 293 13.81 8.74 -8.19
CA ARG A 293 13.43 10.11 -8.58
C ARG A 293 12.20 10.66 -7.84
N TYR A 294 11.47 9.83 -7.12
CA TYR A 294 10.21 10.22 -6.50
C TYR A 294 10.36 10.33 -4.99
N ASP A 295 10.68 11.55 -4.53
CA ASP A 295 10.65 11.93 -3.11
C ASP A 295 9.21 12.28 -2.69
N TYR A 296 8.29 11.33 -2.91
CA TYR A 296 6.89 11.46 -2.52
C TYR A 296 6.43 10.19 -1.79
N PRO A 297 5.63 10.33 -0.71
CA PRO A 297 5.15 9.17 0.05
C PRO A 297 4.40 8.16 -0.83
N ALA A 298 4.48 6.88 -0.48
CA ALA A 298 3.74 5.84 -1.18
C ALA A 298 2.23 6.15 -1.16
N VAL A 299 1.61 6.13 -2.35
CA VAL A 299 0.20 6.47 -2.56
C VAL A 299 -0.62 5.20 -2.61
N GLU A 300 -1.68 5.18 -1.80
CA GLU A 300 -2.69 4.13 -1.81
C GLU A 300 -4.07 4.75 -2.05
N PRO A 301 -4.64 4.58 -3.26
CA PRO A 301 -5.93 5.14 -3.61
C PRO A 301 -7.10 4.30 -3.10
N TYR A 302 -8.23 4.96 -2.91
CA TYR A 302 -9.52 4.33 -2.71
C TYR A 302 -10.64 5.22 -3.28
N ILE A 303 -11.70 4.59 -3.78
CA ILE A 303 -12.88 5.30 -4.26
C ILE A 303 -13.83 5.51 -3.09
N THR A 304 -14.28 6.74 -2.91
CA THR A 304 -15.25 7.09 -1.86
C THR A 304 -16.68 7.11 -2.37
N GLN A 305 -16.87 7.37 -3.67
CA GLN A 305 -18.18 7.45 -4.30
C GLN A 305 -18.08 7.31 -5.81
N ILE A 306 -19.14 6.78 -6.42
CA ILE A 306 -19.38 6.80 -7.88
C ILE A 306 -20.65 7.60 -8.14
N LEU A 307 -20.55 8.60 -9.01
CA LEU A 307 -21.67 9.43 -9.45
C LEU A 307 -22.00 9.09 -10.90
N GLU A 308 -23.23 8.69 -11.15
CA GLU A 308 -23.75 8.51 -12.52
C GLU A 308 -24.18 9.88 -13.09
N ASN A 309 -23.63 10.28 -14.24
CA ASN A 309 -23.91 11.54 -14.88
C ASN A 309 -25.06 11.42 -15.90
N ALA A 310 -25.75 12.54 -16.17
CA ALA A 310 -26.87 12.58 -17.09
C ALA A 310 -26.51 12.24 -18.55
N ASP A 311 -25.24 12.38 -18.93
CA ASP A 311 -24.69 12.05 -20.25
C ASP A 311 -24.23 10.59 -20.39
N GLY A 312 -24.44 9.78 -19.35
CA GLY A 312 -24.04 8.38 -19.31
C GLY A 312 -22.58 8.14 -18.90
N THR A 313 -21.84 9.17 -18.54
CA THR A 313 -20.52 9.02 -17.94
C THR A 313 -20.62 8.75 -16.43
N LYS A 314 -19.52 8.33 -15.81
CA LYS A 314 -19.40 8.14 -14.36
C LYS A 314 -18.27 8.98 -13.81
N THR A 315 -18.50 9.66 -12.69
CA THR A 315 -17.44 10.35 -11.97
C THR A 315 -17.09 9.58 -10.70
N LEU A 316 -15.83 9.18 -10.59
CA LEU A 316 -15.25 8.48 -9.46
C LEU A 316 -14.60 9.51 -8.54
N LEU A 317 -15.05 9.59 -7.29
CA LEU A 317 -14.40 10.41 -6.28
C LEU A 317 -13.30 9.57 -5.62
N ALA A 318 -12.06 9.84 -5.99
CA ALA A 318 -10.89 9.13 -5.50
C ALA A 318 -10.19 9.92 -4.40
N SER A 319 -9.80 9.25 -3.34
CA SER A 319 -8.93 9.77 -2.29
C SER A 319 -7.68 8.91 -2.21
N CYS A 320 -6.55 9.53 -1.96
CA CYS A 320 -5.25 8.88 -1.85
C CYS A 320 -4.70 9.09 -0.44
N LEU A 321 -4.45 8.02 0.27
CA LEU A 321 -3.73 8.02 1.54
C LEU A 321 -2.29 7.55 1.35
N SER A 322 -1.53 7.44 2.42
CA SER A 322 -0.16 6.93 2.40
C SER A 322 0.03 5.89 3.49
N THR A 323 0.90 4.91 3.21
CA THR A 323 1.44 4.01 4.23
C THR A 323 2.67 4.58 4.94
N ASP A 324 3.25 5.68 4.43
CA ASP A 324 4.43 6.33 5.02
C ASP A 324 4.05 7.40 6.04
N ILE A 325 2.84 7.93 5.94
CA ILE A 325 2.35 9.04 6.79
C ILE A 325 0.92 8.72 7.25
N PRO A 326 0.67 8.66 8.58
CA PRO A 326 -0.68 8.45 9.10
C PRO A 326 -1.62 9.60 8.70
N THR A 327 -2.49 9.35 7.73
CA THR A 327 -3.45 10.33 7.20
C THR A 327 -4.66 9.63 6.61
N ASP A 328 -5.79 10.35 6.56
CA ASP A 328 -6.96 9.91 5.82
C ASP A 328 -6.92 10.31 4.35
N CYS A 329 -6.13 11.31 4.00
CA CYS A 329 -6.04 11.78 2.63
C CYS A 329 -4.78 12.64 2.44
N LEU A 330 -3.93 12.30 1.47
CA LEU A 330 -2.85 13.14 0.96
C LEU A 330 -3.36 14.12 -0.08
N PHE A 331 -4.14 13.61 -1.02
CA PHE A 331 -4.84 14.37 -2.05
C PHE A 331 -6.08 13.59 -2.52
N SER A 332 -6.98 14.28 -3.21
CA SER A 332 -8.15 13.67 -3.84
C SER A 332 -8.39 14.25 -5.22
N HIS A 333 -9.03 13.46 -6.07
CA HIS A 333 -9.41 13.87 -7.42
C HIS A 333 -10.74 13.26 -7.85
N GLU A 334 -11.32 13.82 -8.89
CA GLU A 334 -12.52 13.33 -9.56
C GLU A 334 -12.12 12.86 -10.95
N LEU A 335 -12.22 11.55 -11.18
CA LEU A 335 -11.97 10.94 -12.47
C LEU A 335 -13.30 10.65 -13.15
N THR A 336 -13.55 11.25 -14.32
CA THR A 336 -14.72 10.93 -15.14
C THR A 336 -14.35 9.94 -16.22
N VAL A 337 -15.17 8.89 -16.35
CA VAL A 337 -15.00 7.82 -17.33
C VAL A 337 -16.29 7.56 -18.08
N ARG A 338 -16.18 7.04 -19.30
CA ARG A 338 -17.29 6.61 -20.16
C ARG A 338 -17.15 5.13 -20.45
N ASP A 339 -18.11 4.31 -20.02
CA ASP A 339 -18.15 2.91 -20.42
C ASP A 339 -18.57 2.78 -21.89
N LEU A 340 -17.89 1.89 -22.63
CA LEU A 340 -18.17 1.65 -24.04
C LEU A 340 -18.94 0.34 -24.24
N PRO A 341 -19.77 0.24 -25.29
CA PRO A 341 -20.35 -1.02 -25.70
C PRO A 341 -19.25 -2.06 -25.96
N GLY A 342 -19.40 -3.26 -25.38
CA GLY A 342 -18.40 -4.33 -25.52
C GLY A 342 -17.37 -4.42 -24.40
N GLY A 343 -17.51 -3.60 -23.34
CA GLY A 343 -16.73 -3.74 -22.09
C GLY A 343 -15.49 -2.84 -21.99
N GLY A 344 -15.15 -2.07 -23.04
CA GLY A 344 -14.13 -1.03 -22.98
C GLY A 344 -14.59 0.20 -22.20
N PHE A 345 -13.68 1.15 -21.99
CA PHE A 345 -13.99 2.44 -21.39
C PHE A 345 -13.06 3.53 -21.94
N GLN A 346 -13.46 4.78 -21.74
CA GLN A 346 -12.63 5.96 -22.04
C GLN A 346 -12.52 6.86 -20.82
N PHE A 347 -11.36 7.49 -20.68
CA PHE A 347 -11.14 8.59 -19.75
C PHE A 347 -11.68 9.88 -20.38
N VAL A 348 -12.47 10.64 -19.59
CA VAL A 348 -13.16 11.86 -20.06
C VAL A 348 -12.58 13.12 -19.45
N SER A 349 -12.30 13.08 -18.14
CA SER A 349 -11.66 14.18 -17.43
C SER A 349 -11.07 13.73 -16.11
N ASN A 350 -10.13 14.52 -15.61
CA ASN A 350 -9.65 14.43 -14.24
C ASN A 350 -9.57 15.83 -13.62
N ARG A 351 -9.93 15.95 -12.36
CA ARG A 351 -9.85 17.21 -11.60
C ARG A 351 -9.32 16.93 -10.20
N VAL A 352 -8.19 17.50 -9.84
CA VAL A 352 -7.66 17.48 -8.46
C VAL A 352 -8.53 18.37 -7.59
N THR A 353 -9.10 17.81 -6.53
CA THR A 353 -10.07 18.51 -5.66
C THR A 353 -9.50 18.90 -4.32
N PHE A 354 -8.46 18.21 -3.87
CA PHE A 354 -7.76 18.50 -2.62
C PHE A 354 -6.31 18.03 -2.70
N GLN A 355 -5.43 18.74 -2.02
CA GLN A 355 -4.04 18.31 -1.77
C GLN A 355 -3.56 18.89 -0.43
N THR A 356 -2.70 18.15 0.25
CA THR A 356 -2.00 18.61 1.46
C THR A 356 -0.84 19.54 1.11
N GLY A 357 -0.14 20.06 2.12
CA GLY A 357 1.08 20.84 1.93
C GLY A 357 2.26 20.09 1.29
N LEU A 358 2.16 18.76 1.14
CA LEU A 358 3.12 17.94 0.40
C LEU A 358 2.94 18.07 -1.13
N GLY A 359 1.83 18.62 -1.59
CA GLY A 359 1.49 18.72 -3.01
C GLY A 359 1.02 17.38 -3.59
N LEU A 360 1.36 17.16 -4.85
CA LEU A 360 1.07 15.93 -5.62
C LEU A 360 2.37 15.18 -5.95
N PRO A 361 2.29 13.88 -6.30
CA PRO A 361 3.41 13.20 -6.92
C PRO A 361 4.01 14.01 -8.07
N ASN A 362 5.32 13.92 -8.29
CA ASN A 362 5.97 14.69 -9.35
C ASN A 362 5.49 14.19 -10.73
N ASP A 363 4.89 15.09 -11.50
CA ASP A 363 4.33 14.82 -12.83
C ASP A 363 5.25 15.20 -14.00
N ALA A 364 6.53 15.47 -13.71
CA ALA A 364 7.44 15.92 -14.74
C ALA A 364 7.50 14.94 -15.92
N PRO A 365 7.11 15.38 -17.16
CA PRO A 365 7.12 14.52 -18.34
C PRO A 365 8.48 13.86 -18.55
N ARG A 366 8.48 12.58 -18.92
CA ARG A 366 9.71 11.83 -19.20
C ARG A 366 10.38 12.27 -20.50
N LEU A 367 9.61 12.80 -21.43
CA LEU A 367 10.13 13.46 -22.64
C LEU A 367 10.69 14.84 -22.31
N ARG A 368 11.80 14.91 -21.61
CA ARG A 368 12.50 16.18 -21.41
C ARG A 368 13.52 16.40 -22.53
N ALA A 369 13.44 17.57 -23.18
CA ALA A 369 14.54 18.04 -23.98
C ALA A 369 15.80 18.11 -23.07
N LYS A 370 16.86 17.42 -23.47
CA LYS A 370 18.17 17.50 -22.79
C LYS A 370 18.77 18.88 -22.98
#